data_c3382a2322451ce9b6852ddb0a13a77c
#
_entry.id   c3382a2322451ce9b6852ddb0a13a77c
#
_cell.length_a   1.000
_cell.length_b   1.000
_cell.length_c   1.000
_cell.angle_alpha   90.00
_cell.angle_beta   90.00
_cell.angle_gamma   90.00
#
_symmetry.space_group_name_H-M   'P 1'
#
loop_
_entity.id
_entity.type
_entity.pdbx_description
1 polymer ?
#
loop_
_entity_poly.entity_id
_entity_poly.type
_entity_poly.pdbx_seq_one_letter_code
_entity_poly.pdbx_strand_id
1 'polypeptide(L)'
;MMIEDGAVVAIVGAGGGITEPTKLIDGLAERFRETGEPKNLTFWHATGLGDRGDRGMSPLAQPGLVKRAIGGHWGQSPRLAEMAGRNEIEAYCLPQGTMSQLLRTAAAGQPGLLTHSGLNTYIDPRQTGGRLNARTTEELIELVEMDGREWLYYRAPKIDVAVIRGTTADTDGYISMESEIAWLDSLPMAQAAHNNGGIVIAQVKNLVKAGTIHPRDVKIPGYLVDAVVVDPGQCQLYNAPENRFLCGDYIAEEGKCESLLLNERKVIARRALMEIRDGDVGNLGVGISDGIGSVAREEGLGGNFTLTIETGPIGGVTAQGIFFGASVNSKALADMPAQFDFYGGGGLDVCFLSFAEVDPVGNVNVSRFNGKIQGVGGFIDISSRSRKIIFSGTLTAGGLKTAVGEGRIRIVSEGRFKKFLMKTEEISFSASEALRNGQEVLYLTERAVFRLTSSGVMLIEVAPGIDIEHDVVAHMGFRPLIAEEVKIMDSRLFAEGRMDIREEWLKS
;
A
#
# COMPACT_ATOMS: atom_id res chain seq x y z
N MET A 1 19.71 -25.27 -15.03
CA MET A 1 18.64 -24.57 -14.28
C MET A 1 19.10 -23.14 -14.11
N MET A 2 18.22 -22.14 -14.32
CA MET A 2 18.64 -20.74 -14.25
C MET A 2 18.64 -20.18 -12.81
N ILE A 3 17.86 -20.79 -11.89
CA ILE A 3 17.78 -20.39 -10.48
C ILE A 3 18.50 -21.44 -9.64
N GLU A 4 19.54 -21.02 -8.92
CA GLU A 4 20.35 -21.91 -8.07
C GLU A 4 19.80 -22.00 -6.64
N ASP A 5 20.21 -23.05 -5.91
CA ASP A 5 19.88 -23.20 -4.50
C ASP A 5 20.41 -22.00 -3.69
N GLY A 6 19.61 -21.50 -2.78
CA GLY A 6 19.96 -20.39 -1.91
C GLY A 6 19.89 -18.99 -2.54
N ALA A 7 19.54 -18.89 -3.83
CA ALA A 7 19.47 -17.60 -4.55
C ALA A 7 18.49 -16.63 -3.90
N VAL A 8 18.79 -15.34 -4.01
CA VAL A 8 17.89 -14.23 -3.69
C VAL A 8 17.10 -13.86 -4.93
N VAL A 9 15.81 -14.15 -4.92
CA VAL A 9 14.88 -13.96 -6.03
C VAL A 9 13.96 -12.78 -5.74
N ALA A 10 14.13 -11.71 -6.50
CA ALA A 10 13.21 -10.57 -6.45
C ALA A 10 12.07 -10.76 -7.47
N ILE A 11 10.83 -10.56 -7.05
CA ILE A 11 9.64 -10.75 -7.87
C ILE A 11 8.83 -9.46 -7.89
N VAL A 12 8.62 -8.90 -9.09
CA VAL A 12 7.76 -7.73 -9.29
C VAL A 12 6.29 -8.14 -9.23
N GLY A 13 5.43 -7.22 -8.84
CA GLY A 13 3.98 -7.39 -8.89
C GLY A 13 3.26 -6.63 -7.79
N ALA A 14 1.95 -6.51 -7.91
CA ALA A 14 1.08 -5.94 -6.87
C ALA A 14 -0.25 -6.69 -6.82
N GLY A 15 -1.02 -6.47 -5.76
CA GLY A 15 -2.27 -7.17 -5.50
C GLY A 15 -3.24 -7.15 -6.68
N GLY A 16 -4.00 -8.24 -6.83
CA GLY A 16 -4.90 -8.40 -7.98
C GLY A 16 -4.22 -8.81 -9.29
N GLY A 17 -2.90 -9.05 -9.27
CA GLY A 17 -2.13 -9.49 -10.45
C GLY A 17 -1.52 -8.35 -11.27
N ILE A 18 -1.49 -7.11 -10.74
CA ILE A 18 -0.87 -5.97 -11.43
C ILE A 18 0.61 -6.28 -11.65
N THR A 19 1.03 -6.31 -12.91
CA THR A 19 2.42 -6.54 -13.35
C THR A 19 3.04 -7.81 -12.74
N GLU A 20 2.23 -8.78 -12.34
CA GLU A 20 2.69 -10.01 -11.69
C GLU A 20 3.05 -11.08 -12.72
N PRO A 21 4.28 -11.65 -12.70
CA PRO A 21 4.75 -12.67 -13.64
C PRO A 21 4.22 -14.07 -13.27
N THR A 22 2.91 -14.27 -13.38
CA THR A 22 2.18 -15.42 -12.86
C THR A 22 2.68 -16.76 -13.39
N LYS A 23 3.02 -16.85 -14.70
CA LYS A 23 3.57 -18.08 -15.29
C LYS A 23 4.93 -18.47 -14.73
N LEU A 24 5.77 -17.47 -14.44
CA LEU A 24 7.10 -17.73 -13.85
C LEU A 24 6.96 -18.18 -12.38
N ILE A 25 6.03 -17.56 -11.63
CA ILE A 25 5.74 -17.95 -10.26
C ILE A 25 5.21 -19.39 -10.20
N ASP A 26 4.20 -19.70 -11.02
CA ASP A 26 3.60 -21.02 -11.10
C ASP A 26 4.61 -22.07 -11.56
N GLY A 27 5.42 -21.75 -12.58
CA GLY A 27 6.47 -22.63 -13.11
C GLY A 27 7.55 -22.95 -12.08
N LEU A 28 7.96 -21.97 -11.27
CA LEU A 28 8.91 -22.20 -10.17
C LEU A 28 8.31 -23.12 -9.09
N ALA A 29 7.04 -22.87 -8.72
CA ALA A 29 6.33 -23.67 -7.74
C ALA A 29 6.10 -25.13 -8.21
N GLU A 30 5.76 -25.32 -9.49
CA GLU A 30 5.55 -26.62 -10.10
C GLU A 30 6.85 -27.41 -10.20
N ARG A 31 7.92 -26.77 -10.72
CA ARG A 31 9.24 -27.38 -10.78
C ARG A 31 9.70 -27.89 -9.42
N PHE A 32 9.58 -27.08 -8.36
CA PHE A 32 9.96 -27.52 -7.03
C PHE A 32 9.15 -28.73 -6.57
N ARG A 33 7.85 -28.78 -6.83
CA ARG A 33 7.00 -29.95 -6.51
C ARG A 33 7.45 -31.22 -7.23
N GLU A 34 7.90 -31.08 -8.47
CA GLU A 34 8.31 -32.22 -9.30
C GLU A 34 9.73 -32.72 -8.98
N THR A 35 10.66 -31.80 -8.74
CA THR A 35 12.09 -32.12 -8.64
C THR A 35 12.70 -31.95 -7.25
N GLY A 36 12.03 -31.19 -6.37
CA GLY A 36 12.60 -30.75 -5.10
C GLY A 36 13.68 -29.68 -5.25
N GLU A 37 13.81 -29.04 -6.42
CA GLU A 37 14.80 -27.99 -6.74
C GLU A 37 14.16 -26.84 -7.50
N PRO A 38 14.65 -25.56 -7.26
CA PRO A 38 15.73 -25.13 -6.35
C PRO A 38 15.28 -25.12 -4.88
N LYS A 39 16.23 -25.07 -3.93
CA LYS A 39 15.99 -25.09 -2.49
C LYS A 39 16.44 -23.82 -1.80
N ASN A 40 15.86 -23.54 -0.63
CA ASN A 40 16.34 -22.55 0.31
C ASN A 40 16.40 -21.12 -0.26
N LEU A 41 15.47 -20.78 -1.14
CA LEU A 41 15.42 -19.45 -1.75
C LEU A 41 15.09 -18.35 -0.72
N THR A 42 15.64 -17.17 -0.97
CA THR A 42 15.20 -15.91 -0.33
C THR A 42 14.35 -15.15 -1.32
N PHE A 43 13.10 -14.86 -0.97
CA PHE A 43 12.23 -14.02 -1.80
C PHE A 43 12.25 -12.57 -1.33
N TRP A 44 12.30 -11.65 -2.30
CA TRP A 44 12.16 -10.21 -2.12
C TRP A 44 10.96 -9.71 -2.93
N HIS A 45 9.98 -9.09 -2.27
CA HIS A 45 8.82 -8.50 -2.92
C HIS A 45 8.36 -7.22 -2.19
N ALA A 46 8.48 -6.06 -2.84
CA ALA A 46 8.17 -4.78 -2.18
C ALA A 46 6.67 -4.62 -1.89
N THR A 47 5.82 -5.15 -2.75
CA THR A 47 4.35 -5.11 -2.61
C THR A 47 3.80 -6.43 -2.12
N GLY A 48 2.48 -6.48 -1.89
CA GLY A 48 1.76 -7.74 -1.72
C GLY A 48 1.35 -8.33 -3.06
N LEU A 49 1.86 -9.51 -3.41
CA LEU A 49 1.46 -10.28 -4.58
C LEU A 49 0.33 -11.24 -4.21
N GLY A 50 -0.66 -11.39 -5.10
CA GLY A 50 -1.73 -12.36 -4.91
C GLY A 50 -3.13 -11.75 -4.78
N ASP A 51 -4.07 -12.62 -4.41
CA ASP A 51 -5.52 -12.36 -4.37
C ASP A 51 -6.15 -12.61 -2.98
N ARG A 52 -5.34 -12.69 -1.94
CA ARG A 52 -5.72 -13.14 -0.58
C ARG A 52 -6.11 -14.63 -0.53
N GLY A 53 -5.72 -15.39 -1.50
CA GLY A 53 -6.00 -16.80 -1.68
C GLY A 53 -4.78 -17.59 -2.12
N ASP A 54 -4.94 -18.30 -3.23
CA ASP A 54 -3.96 -19.27 -3.71
C ASP A 54 -2.97 -18.73 -4.76
N ARG A 55 -3.07 -17.43 -5.13
CA ARG A 55 -2.19 -16.78 -6.13
C ARG A 55 -1.06 -15.98 -5.48
N GLY A 56 -0.27 -15.32 -6.32
CA GLY A 56 0.88 -14.54 -5.89
C GLY A 56 1.99 -15.41 -5.31
N MET A 57 2.45 -15.09 -4.11
CA MET A 57 3.49 -15.87 -3.42
C MET A 57 2.95 -17.15 -2.76
N SER A 58 1.63 -17.37 -2.69
CA SER A 58 1.05 -18.55 -2.06
C SER A 58 1.48 -19.89 -2.69
N PRO A 59 1.64 -20.05 -4.02
CA PRO A 59 2.16 -21.28 -4.62
C PRO A 59 3.61 -21.59 -4.23
N LEU A 60 4.41 -20.56 -3.92
CA LEU A 60 5.80 -20.69 -3.51
C LEU A 60 5.96 -21.05 -2.01
N ALA A 61 4.89 -20.98 -1.23
CA ALA A 61 4.88 -21.33 0.19
C ALA A 61 5.02 -22.85 0.39
N GLN A 62 6.18 -23.40 0.04
CA GLN A 62 6.48 -24.83 0.11
C GLN A 62 7.71 -25.08 1.02
N PRO A 63 7.61 -26.02 1.97
CA PRO A 63 8.74 -26.40 2.83
C PRO A 63 9.95 -26.85 2.00
N GLY A 64 11.12 -26.26 2.28
CA GLY A 64 12.36 -26.55 1.55
C GLY A 64 12.60 -25.63 0.33
N LEU A 65 11.57 -25.08 -0.31
CA LEU A 65 11.73 -24.07 -1.34
C LEU A 65 12.13 -22.71 -0.72
N VAL A 66 11.38 -22.26 0.28
CA VAL A 66 11.58 -20.97 0.94
C VAL A 66 12.43 -21.14 2.19
N LYS A 67 13.54 -20.43 2.27
CA LYS A 67 14.32 -20.21 3.48
C LYS A 67 13.91 -18.92 4.17
N ARG A 68 13.77 -17.84 3.37
CA ARG A 68 13.51 -16.47 3.84
C ARG A 68 12.55 -15.75 2.90
N ALA A 69 11.72 -14.89 3.44
CA ALA A 69 10.95 -13.93 2.66
C ALA A 69 11.04 -12.54 3.28
N ILE A 70 11.29 -11.54 2.44
CA ILE A 70 11.35 -10.12 2.78
C ILE A 70 10.31 -9.43 1.93
N GLY A 71 9.22 -8.99 2.56
CA GLY A 71 8.07 -8.45 1.85
C GLY A 71 7.47 -7.21 2.51
N GLY A 72 6.96 -6.28 1.70
CA GLY A 72 6.28 -5.09 2.21
C GLY A 72 4.85 -5.37 2.68
N HIS A 73 4.16 -6.31 2.03
CA HIS A 73 2.81 -6.71 2.40
C HIS A 73 2.63 -8.22 2.25
N TRP A 74 1.94 -8.85 3.22
CA TRP A 74 1.85 -10.31 3.34
C TRP A 74 0.42 -10.85 3.17
N GLY A 75 -0.58 -10.03 3.48
CA GLY A 75 -1.98 -10.45 3.49
C GLY A 75 -2.56 -10.89 2.14
N GLN A 76 -1.89 -10.55 1.03
CA GLN A 76 -2.29 -11.01 -0.31
C GLN A 76 -1.92 -12.48 -0.57
N SER A 77 -0.92 -13.02 0.15
CA SER A 77 -0.42 -14.40 0.03
C SER A 77 -0.48 -15.12 1.39
N PRO A 78 -1.67 -15.52 1.84
CA PRO A 78 -1.89 -16.02 3.20
C PRO A 78 -1.06 -17.27 3.54
N ARG A 79 -0.78 -18.16 2.59
CA ARG A 79 0.02 -19.35 2.84
C ARG A 79 1.46 -19.01 3.24
N LEU A 80 2.07 -17.99 2.60
CA LEU A 80 3.40 -17.53 2.96
C LEU A 80 3.40 -16.84 4.33
N ALA A 81 2.38 -16.04 4.61
CA ALA A 81 2.19 -15.42 5.92
C ALA A 81 1.99 -16.44 7.05
N GLU A 82 1.30 -17.55 6.78
CA GLU A 82 1.15 -18.67 7.74
C GLU A 82 2.48 -19.37 8.02
N MET A 83 3.32 -19.63 7.01
CA MET A 83 4.65 -20.20 7.22
C MET A 83 5.51 -19.30 8.11
N ALA A 84 5.47 -17.98 7.87
CA ALA A 84 6.14 -16.99 8.71
C ALA A 84 5.60 -17.01 10.15
N GLY A 85 4.28 -17.04 10.33
CA GLY A 85 3.61 -17.10 11.63
C GLY A 85 3.92 -18.37 12.44
N ARG A 86 4.20 -19.50 11.75
CA ARG A 86 4.59 -20.78 12.38
C ARG A 86 6.10 -20.93 12.60
N ASN A 87 6.90 -19.89 12.37
CA ASN A 87 8.37 -19.94 12.44
C ASN A 87 9.01 -20.97 11.48
N GLU A 88 8.38 -21.28 10.36
CA GLU A 88 8.91 -22.24 9.38
C GLU A 88 9.99 -21.61 8.50
N ILE A 89 9.92 -20.29 8.27
CA ILE A 89 10.85 -19.50 7.47
C ILE A 89 11.33 -18.26 8.23
N GLU A 90 12.46 -17.70 7.83
CA GLU A 90 12.85 -16.34 8.24
C GLU A 90 11.96 -15.33 7.50
N ALA A 91 11.44 -14.34 8.20
CA ALA A 91 10.45 -13.43 7.65
C ALA A 91 10.64 -11.99 8.12
N TYR A 92 10.61 -11.04 7.17
CA TYR A 92 10.67 -9.61 7.43
C TYR A 92 9.51 -8.91 6.76
N CYS A 93 8.95 -7.90 7.44
CA CYS A 93 8.04 -6.94 6.82
C CYS A 93 8.69 -5.56 6.86
N LEU A 94 9.08 -5.06 5.70
CA LEU A 94 9.72 -3.75 5.54
C LEU A 94 8.80 -2.79 4.77
N PRO A 95 8.97 -1.45 4.92
CA PRO A 95 8.14 -0.50 4.18
C PRO A 95 8.33 -0.64 2.66
N GLN A 96 7.22 -0.67 1.93
CA GLN A 96 7.18 -0.93 0.48
C GLN A 96 8.00 0.07 -0.32
N GLY A 97 7.88 1.36 -0.01
CA GLY A 97 8.62 2.42 -0.69
C GLY A 97 10.12 2.31 -0.44
N THR A 98 10.50 2.10 0.81
CA THR A 98 11.89 1.85 1.20
C THR A 98 12.46 0.63 0.48
N MET A 99 11.71 -0.49 0.38
CA MET A 99 12.13 -1.68 -0.35
C MET A 99 12.34 -1.40 -1.85
N SER A 100 11.45 -0.65 -2.45
CA SER A 100 11.52 -0.26 -3.87
C SER A 100 12.71 0.66 -4.14
N GLN A 101 12.96 1.63 -3.25
CA GLN A 101 14.13 2.52 -3.31
C GLN A 101 15.45 1.76 -3.09
N LEU A 102 15.46 0.73 -2.24
CA LEU A 102 16.62 -0.14 -2.03
C LEU A 102 17.05 -0.88 -3.30
N LEU A 103 16.13 -1.25 -4.19
CA LEU A 103 16.50 -1.83 -5.49
C LEU A 103 17.28 -0.85 -6.35
N ARG A 104 16.94 0.46 -6.37
CA ARG A 104 17.77 1.48 -7.05
C ARG A 104 19.13 1.65 -6.39
N THR A 105 19.17 1.62 -5.07
CA THR A 105 20.39 1.71 -4.30
C THR A 105 21.31 0.51 -4.60
N ALA A 106 20.76 -0.70 -4.63
CA ALA A 106 21.47 -1.91 -5.03
C ALA A 106 21.95 -1.84 -6.49
N ALA A 107 21.10 -1.39 -7.42
CA ALA A 107 21.45 -1.19 -8.82
C ALA A 107 22.61 -0.20 -9.00
N ALA A 108 22.69 0.83 -8.16
CA ALA A 108 23.78 1.81 -8.15
C ALA A 108 25.06 1.33 -7.44
N GLY A 109 25.10 0.08 -6.93
CA GLY A 109 26.23 -0.46 -6.18
C GLY A 109 26.46 0.20 -4.83
N GLN A 110 25.43 0.85 -4.28
CA GLN A 110 25.51 1.50 -2.96
C GLN A 110 25.23 0.49 -1.84
N PRO A 111 25.82 0.67 -0.65
CA PRO A 111 25.71 -0.33 0.41
C PRO A 111 24.33 -0.36 1.11
N GLY A 112 23.53 0.68 0.94
CA GLY A 112 22.20 0.79 1.57
C GLY A 112 21.55 2.15 1.40
N LEU A 113 20.34 2.28 1.94
CA LEU A 113 19.52 3.49 1.92
C LEU A 113 19.45 4.09 3.33
N LEU A 114 19.74 5.38 3.44
CA LEU A 114 19.53 6.16 4.64
C LEU A 114 18.18 6.90 4.53
N THR A 115 17.28 6.65 5.47
CA THR A 115 15.93 7.25 5.46
C THR A 115 15.40 7.42 6.89
N HIS A 116 14.43 8.31 7.07
CA HIS A 116 13.66 8.45 8.31
C HIS A 116 12.43 7.53 8.36
N SER A 117 12.13 6.85 7.24
CA SER A 117 10.96 5.97 7.12
C SER A 117 11.07 4.79 8.09
N GLY A 118 10.16 4.70 9.04
CA GLY A 118 10.13 3.63 10.04
C GLY A 118 10.68 3.98 11.41
N LEU A 119 11.23 5.17 11.65
CA LEU A 119 11.66 5.61 12.99
C LEU A 119 10.52 5.48 14.01
N ASN A 120 10.83 4.94 15.19
CA ASN A 120 9.89 4.68 16.29
C ASN A 120 8.68 3.79 15.94
N THR A 121 8.70 3.09 14.79
CA THR A 121 7.74 2.03 14.45
C THR A 121 8.34 0.65 14.76
N TYR A 122 7.62 -0.44 14.47
CA TYR A 122 8.17 -1.79 14.62
C TYR A 122 9.38 -2.06 13.71
N ILE A 123 9.59 -1.23 12.69
CA ILE A 123 10.76 -1.28 11.80
C ILE A 123 12.05 -0.82 12.49
N ASP A 124 11.93 0.07 13.47
CA ASP A 124 13.07 0.57 14.21
C ASP A 124 13.82 -0.58 14.89
N PRO A 125 15.16 -0.70 14.77
CA PRO A 125 15.93 -1.78 15.40
C PRO A 125 15.81 -1.82 16.91
N ARG A 126 15.45 -0.70 17.55
CA ARG A 126 15.10 -0.65 18.99
C ARG A 126 13.82 -1.42 19.32
N GLN A 127 13.01 -1.74 18.32
CA GLN A 127 11.81 -2.59 18.41
C GLN A 127 12.13 -3.96 17.79
N THR A 128 11.46 -4.34 16.69
CA THR A 128 11.71 -5.63 16.04
C THR A 128 12.67 -5.56 14.85
N GLY A 129 12.97 -4.35 14.33
CA GLY A 129 13.77 -4.19 13.10
C GLY A 129 13.10 -4.83 11.87
N GLY A 130 11.76 -4.86 11.84
CA GLY A 130 10.99 -5.49 10.77
C GLY A 130 10.93 -7.02 10.81
N ARG A 131 11.53 -7.68 11.82
CA ARG A 131 11.49 -9.14 11.98
C ARG A 131 10.11 -9.59 12.44
N LEU A 132 9.53 -10.57 11.75
CA LEU A 132 8.16 -11.02 12.00
C LEU A 132 8.07 -12.18 12.99
N ASN A 133 9.16 -12.90 13.25
CA ASN A 133 9.14 -14.10 14.08
C ASN A 133 10.51 -14.35 14.76
N ALA A 134 10.53 -15.29 15.70
CA ALA A 134 11.72 -15.61 16.48
C ALA A 134 12.83 -16.35 15.69
N ARG A 135 12.50 -16.96 14.55
CA ARG A 135 13.48 -17.61 13.67
C ARG A 135 14.36 -16.57 12.96
N THR A 136 13.85 -15.37 12.78
CA THR A 136 14.50 -14.27 12.07
C THR A 136 15.40 -13.52 13.04
N THR A 137 16.72 -13.67 12.90
CA THR A 137 17.70 -13.10 13.85
C THR A 137 18.63 -12.05 13.24
N GLU A 138 18.85 -12.08 11.91
CA GLU A 138 19.73 -11.13 11.24
C GLU A 138 19.15 -9.72 11.29
N GLU A 139 19.99 -8.70 11.51
CA GLU A 139 19.61 -7.30 11.51
C GLU A 139 19.91 -6.67 10.15
N LEU A 140 18.85 -6.26 9.46
CA LEU A 140 18.93 -5.61 8.14
C LEU A 140 18.90 -4.09 8.22
N ILE A 141 18.62 -3.54 9.43
CA ILE A 141 18.41 -2.12 9.65
C ILE A 141 19.25 -1.68 10.83
N GLU A 142 19.91 -0.53 10.68
CA GLU A 142 20.72 0.09 11.72
C GLU A 142 20.18 1.49 12.04
N LEU A 143 20.23 1.89 13.31
CA LEU A 143 19.98 3.26 13.71
C LEU A 143 21.31 4.05 13.57
N VAL A 144 21.26 5.16 12.85
CA VAL A 144 22.42 6.02 12.60
C VAL A 144 22.08 7.45 12.98
N GLU A 145 23.00 8.13 13.70
CA GLU A 145 22.91 9.56 13.91
C GLU A 145 23.74 10.31 12.87
N MET A 146 23.13 11.25 12.16
CA MET A 146 23.79 12.10 11.18
C MET A 146 23.24 13.53 11.28
N ASP A 147 24.09 14.52 11.37
CA ASP A 147 23.75 15.93 11.51
C ASP A 147 22.79 16.22 12.70
N GLY A 148 22.98 15.51 13.82
CA GLY A 148 22.17 15.64 15.03
C GLY A 148 20.75 15.12 14.91
N ARG A 149 20.49 14.22 13.93
CA ARG A 149 19.21 13.55 13.70
C ARG A 149 19.38 12.06 13.59
N GLU A 150 18.38 11.33 14.07
CA GLU A 150 18.29 9.88 13.88
C GLU A 150 17.80 9.54 12.47
N TRP A 151 18.42 8.51 11.89
CA TRP A 151 18.07 7.91 10.62
C TRP A 151 18.11 6.40 10.75
N LEU A 152 17.36 5.72 9.90
CA LEU A 152 17.47 4.29 9.69
C LEU A 152 18.29 4.02 8.43
N TYR A 153 19.32 3.21 8.57
CA TYR A 153 20.12 2.70 7.48
C TYR A 153 19.67 1.28 7.14
N TYR A 154 19.08 1.11 5.96
CA TYR A 154 18.65 -0.18 5.44
C TYR A 154 19.72 -0.72 4.52
N ARG A 155 20.20 -1.94 4.76
CA ARG A 155 21.20 -2.60 3.93
C ARG A 155 20.63 -2.96 2.57
N ALA A 156 21.38 -2.68 1.49
CA ALA A 156 20.97 -3.02 0.12
C ALA A 156 20.94 -4.55 -0.06
N PRO A 157 19.90 -5.10 -0.69
CA PRO A 157 19.83 -6.51 -0.99
C PRO A 157 20.81 -6.88 -2.11
N LYS A 158 21.37 -8.08 -2.04
CA LYS A 158 22.07 -8.71 -3.14
C LYS A 158 21.06 -9.55 -3.93
N ILE A 159 20.63 -9.10 -5.09
CA ILE A 159 19.66 -9.80 -5.93
C ILE A 159 20.40 -10.71 -6.91
N ASP A 160 20.13 -12.01 -6.86
CA ASP A 160 20.71 -13.01 -7.79
C ASP A 160 19.79 -13.27 -8.98
N VAL A 161 18.47 -13.12 -8.80
CA VAL A 161 17.48 -13.32 -9.86
C VAL A 161 16.40 -12.25 -9.77
N ALA A 162 16.16 -11.53 -10.87
CA ALA A 162 14.99 -10.67 -11.03
C ALA A 162 13.95 -11.37 -11.89
N VAL A 163 12.74 -11.51 -11.37
CA VAL A 163 11.57 -12.05 -12.08
C VAL A 163 10.62 -10.90 -12.35
N ILE A 164 10.59 -10.44 -13.61
CA ILE A 164 9.85 -9.25 -14.03
C ILE A 164 8.77 -9.56 -15.06
N ARG A 165 7.92 -8.59 -15.32
CA ARG A 165 6.88 -8.69 -16.33
C ARG A 165 6.84 -7.42 -17.18
N GLY A 166 6.49 -7.60 -18.47
CA GLY A 166 6.15 -6.53 -19.39
C GLY A 166 5.04 -6.97 -20.35
N THR A 167 4.71 -6.12 -21.31
CA THR A 167 3.68 -6.45 -22.32
C THR A 167 4.29 -7.08 -23.56
N THR A 168 5.27 -6.43 -24.18
CA THR A 168 5.89 -6.86 -25.43
C THR A 168 7.40 -6.86 -25.28
N ALA A 169 8.06 -7.96 -25.68
CA ALA A 169 9.49 -8.02 -25.87
C ALA A 169 9.83 -8.07 -27.34
N ASP A 170 10.97 -7.54 -27.74
CA ASP A 170 11.55 -7.86 -29.03
C ASP A 170 12.59 -8.99 -28.92
N THR A 171 13.07 -9.50 -30.06
CA THR A 171 14.05 -10.60 -30.08
C THR A 171 15.44 -10.23 -29.58
N ASP A 172 15.72 -8.96 -29.34
CA ASP A 172 16.95 -8.47 -28.67
C ASP A 172 16.72 -8.24 -27.16
N GLY A 173 15.52 -8.58 -26.63
CA GLY A 173 15.21 -8.50 -25.19
C GLY A 173 14.73 -7.14 -24.73
N TYR A 174 14.51 -6.14 -25.59
CA TYR A 174 13.94 -4.86 -25.20
C TYR A 174 12.46 -5.03 -24.89
N ILE A 175 12.00 -4.50 -23.74
CA ILE A 175 10.63 -4.73 -23.25
C ILE A 175 9.89 -3.41 -23.09
N SER A 176 8.65 -3.38 -23.61
CA SER A 176 7.67 -2.32 -23.36
C SER A 176 6.56 -2.79 -22.41
N MET A 177 5.87 -1.83 -21.82
CA MET A 177 4.84 -2.10 -20.78
C MET A 177 3.53 -1.36 -21.13
N GLU A 178 3.18 -1.30 -22.40
CA GLU A 178 2.05 -0.52 -22.93
C GLU A 178 0.68 -0.96 -22.39
N SER A 179 0.49 -2.25 -22.13
CA SER A 179 -0.76 -2.75 -21.56
C SER A 179 -0.69 -2.95 -20.04
N GLU A 180 0.45 -2.69 -19.41
CA GLU A 180 0.57 -2.80 -17.95
C GLU A 180 -0.06 -1.59 -17.26
N ILE A 181 -0.74 -1.86 -16.15
CA ILE A 181 -1.42 -0.83 -15.33
C ILE A 181 -0.41 0.07 -14.61
N ALA A 182 0.70 -0.51 -14.20
CA ALA A 182 1.79 0.16 -13.48
C ALA A 182 3.14 -0.48 -13.86
N TRP A 183 4.22 0.28 -13.76
CA TRP A 183 5.58 -0.20 -14.05
C TRP A 183 6.25 -0.77 -12.80
N LEU A 184 5.75 -0.39 -11.63
CA LEU A 184 6.27 -0.75 -10.32
C LEU A 184 7.77 -0.47 -10.21
N ASP A 185 8.53 -1.43 -9.72
CA ASP A 185 9.99 -1.38 -9.56
C ASP A 185 10.74 -2.32 -10.55
N SER A 186 10.11 -2.62 -11.71
CA SER A 186 10.66 -3.56 -12.71
C SER A 186 12.05 -3.19 -13.19
N LEU A 187 12.28 -1.92 -13.55
CA LEU A 187 13.59 -1.47 -14.07
C LEU A 187 14.69 -1.53 -12.99
N PRO A 188 14.54 -0.93 -11.80
CA PRO A 188 15.59 -1.02 -10.78
C PRO A 188 15.82 -2.45 -10.29
N MET A 189 14.80 -3.31 -10.29
CA MET A 189 14.95 -4.74 -9.97
C MET A 189 15.82 -5.45 -10.99
N ALA A 190 15.57 -5.26 -12.29
CA ALA A 190 16.40 -5.80 -13.37
C ALA A 190 17.84 -5.30 -13.30
N GLN A 191 18.05 -4.00 -13.08
CA GLN A 191 19.36 -3.40 -12.91
C GLN A 191 20.11 -3.94 -11.70
N ALA A 192 19.42 -4.12 -10.55
CA ALA A 192 20.03 -4.64 -9.33
C ALA A 192 20.52 -6.08 -9.51
N ALA A 193 19.75 -6.94 -10.17
CA ALA A 193 20.16 -8.31 -10.47
C ALA A 193 21.34 -8.33 -11.46
N HIS A 194 21.22 -7.65 -12.59
CA HIS A 194 22.25 -7.60 -13.63
C HIS A 194 23.60 -7.08 -13.08
N ASN A 195 23.59 -5.96 -12.38
CA ASN A 195 24.80 -5.32 -11.86
C ASN A 195 25.46 -6.13 -10.73
N ASN A 196 24.71 -7.03 -10.12
CA ASN A 196 25.22 -7.97 -9.11
C ASN A 196 25.75 -9.27 -9.72
N GLY A 197 25.76 -9.42 -11.05
CA GLY A 197 26.14 -10.63 -11.77
C GLY A 197 25.09 -11.74 -11.75
N GLY A 198 23.85 -11.38 -11.40
CA GLY A 198 22.68 -12.23 -11.45
C GLY A 198 21.98 -12.24 -12.80
N ILE A 199 20.79 -12.80 -12.87
CA ILE A 199 20.01 -12.97 -14.10
C ILE A 199 18.65 -12.28 -14.01
N VAL A 200 18.11 -11.88 -15.16
CA VAL A 200 16.79 -11.28 -15.33
C VAL A 200 15.93 -12.17 -16.21
N ILE A 201 14.83 -12.64 -15.67
CA ILE A 201 13.84 -13.47 -16.37
C ILE A 201 12.55 -12.65 -16.49
N ALA A 202 12.12 -12.41 -17.73
CA ALA A 202 10.93 -11.61 -18.00
C ALA A 202 9.77 -12.48 -18.55
N GLN A 203 8.57 -12.25 -18.06
CA GLN A 203 7.33 -12.72 -18.68
C GLN A 203 6.74 -11.60 -19.52
N VAL A 204 6.32 -11.91 -20.76
CA VAL A 204 5.65 -10.97 -21.66
C VAL A 204 4.48 -11.62 -22.36
N LYS A 205 3.51 -10.81 -22.81
CA LYS A 205 2.38 -11.27 -23.61
C LYS A 205 2.76 -11.52 -25.08
N ASN A 206 3.60 -10.64 -25.64
CA ASN A 206 3.95 -10.63 -27.05
C ASN A 206 5.45 -10.70 -27.26
N LEU A 207 5.86 -11.34 -28.37
CA LEU A 207 7.24 -11.28 -28.89
C LEU A 207 7.21 -10.74 -30.30
N VAL A 208 8.03 -9.73 -30.57
CA VAL A 208 8.12 -9.06 -31.88
C VAL A 208 9.56 -9.08 -32.41
N LYS A 209 9.76 -8.70 -33.67
CA LYS A 209 11.08 -8.60 -34.25
C LYS A 209 11.89 -7.46 -33.63
N ALA A 210 13.21 -7.65 -33.50
CA ALA A 210 14.15 -6.65 -33.03
C ALA A 210 13.96 -5.29 -33.72
N GLY A 211 14.01 -4.22 -32.92
CA GLY A 211 13.87 -2.84 -33.38
C GLY A 211 12.44 -2.44 -33.78
N THR A 212 11.43 -3.24 -33.45
CA THR A 212 10.02 -2.91 -33.72
C THR A 212 9.43 -2.00 -32.65
N ILE A 213 9.89 -2.12 -31.41
CA ILE A 213 9.42 -1.29 -30.28
C ILE A 213 10.01 0.12 -30.40
N HIS A 214 9.14 1.14 -30.30
CA HIS A 214 9.64 2.53 -30.34
C HIS A 214 10.51 2.82 -29.11
N PRO A 215 11.68 3.47 -29.26
CA PRO A 215 12.65 3.66 -28.15
C PRO A 215 12.08 4.35 -26.89
N ARG A 216 11.06 5.22 -27.03
CA ARG A 216 10.41 5.88 -25.88
C ARG A 216 9.50 4.95 -25.09
N ASP A 217 9.05 3.84 -25.70
CA ASP A 217 8.13 2.89 -25.08
C ASP A 217 8.88 1.75 -24.37
N VAL A 218 10.19 1.61 -24.66
CA VAL A 218 11.05 0.66 -23.96
C VAL A 218 11.19 1.07 -22.50
N LYS A 219 10.80 0.18 -21.60
CA LYS A 219 10.94 0.34 -20.16
C LYS A 219 12.11 -0.45 -19.60
N ILE A 220 12.39 -1.63 -20.17
CA ILE A 220 13.52 -2.47 -19.78
C ILE A 220 14.44 -2.64 -20.98
N PRO A 221 15.69 -2.13 -20.92
CA PRO A 221 16.69 -2.32 -21.97
C PRO A 221 17.07 -3.79 -22.14
N GLY A 222 17.22 -4.23 -23.39
CA GLY A 222 17.46 -5.64 -23.72
C GLY A 222 18.75 -6.22 -23.14
N TYR A 223 19.80 -5.42 -22.97
CA TYR A 223 21.05 -5.87 -22.36
C TYR A 223 20.93 -6.30 -20.89
N LEU A 224 19.80 -5.98 -20.22
CA LEU A 224 19.53 -6.42 -18.86
C LEU A 224 18.86 -7.81 -18.82
N VAL A 225 18.26 -8.28 -19.93
CA VAL A 225 17.34 -9.42 -19.94
C VAL A 225 18.05 -10.68 -20.45
N ASP A 226 18.09 -11.73 -19.62
CA ASP A 226 18.73 -13.01 -19.95
C ASP A 226 17.76 -14.01 -20.56
N ALA A 227 16.49 -13.95 -20.17
CA ALA A 227 15.45 -14.85 -20.69
C ALA A 227 14.08 -14.22 -20.76
N VAL A 228 13.34 -14.56 -21.80
CA VAL A 228 11.95 -14.12 -22.00
C VAL A 228 11.03 -15.34 -22.11
N VAL A 229 9.96 -15.35 -21.31
CA VAL A 229 8.86 -16.32 -21.38
C VAL A 229 7.65 -15.62 -21.98
N VAL A 230 7.15 -16.14 -23.09
CA VAL A 230 5.98 -15.58 -23.77
C VAL A 230 4.72 -16.30 -23.28
N ASP A 231 3.79 -15.51 -22.71
CA ASP A 231 2.46 -15.98 -22.32
C ASP A 231 1.36 -15.17 -23.03
N PRO A 232 0.86 -15.64 -24.19
CA PRO A 232 -0.21 -14.96 -24.91
C PRO A 232 -1.51 -14.82 -24.10
N GLY A 233 -1.67 -15.64 -23.07
CA GLY A 233 -2.80 -15.60 -22.13
C GLY A 233 -2.63 -14.62 -20.96
N GLN A 234 -1.55 -13.85 -20.92
CA GLN A 234 -1.29 -12.89 -19.86
C GLN A 234 -2.43 -11.87 -19.71
N CYS A 235 -2.94 -11.74 -18.48
CA CYS A 235 -4.01 -10.80 -18.14
C CYS A 235 -3.44 -9.60 -17.37
N GLN A 236 -4.01 -8.41 -17.52
CA GLN A 236 -3.63 -7.22 -16.72
C GLN A 236 -3.89 -7.42 -15.23
N LEU A 237 -5.01 -8.04 -14.90
CA LEU A 237 -5.47 -8.37 -13.56
C LEU A 237 -5.97 -9.81 -13.56
N TYR A 238 -5.97 -10.46 -12.40
CA TYR A 238 -6.50 -11.81 -12.28
C TYR A 238 -7.97 -11.91 -12.73
N ASN A 239 -8.24 -12.89 -13.59
CA ASN A 239 -9.59 -13.23 -14.06
C ASN A 239 -10.38 -12.04 -14.67
N ALA A 240 -9.70 -10.96 -15.03
CA ALA A 240 -10.32 -9.84 -15.71
C ALA A 240 -9.88 -9.79 -17.17
N PRO A 241 -10.79 -9.49 -18.11
CA PRO A 241 -10.41 -9.18 -19.47
C PRO A 241 -9.56 -7.92 -19.50
N GLU A 242 -8.74 -7.77 -20.53
CA GLU A 242 -7.94 -6.56 -20.74
C GLU A 242 -8.85 -5.32 -20.74
N ASN A 243 -8.46 -4.34 -19.95
CA ASN A 243 -9.18 -3.09 -19.81
C ASN A 243 -8.26 -1.91 -20.17
N ARG A 244 -8.38 -1.43 -21.39
CA ARG A 244 -7.54 -0.37 -21.97
C ARG A 244 -7.71 1.01 -21.30
N PHE A 245 -8.74 1.19 -20.48
CA PHE A 245 -8.90 2.39 -19.64
C PHE A 245 -7.92 2.41 -18.44
N LEU A 246 -7.42 1.24 -18.01
CA LEU A 246 -6.50 1.13 -16.89
C LEU A 246 -5.04 1.38 -17.26
N CYS A 247 -4.66 1.21 -18.54
CA CYS A 247 -3.31 1.49 -19.04
C CYS A 247 -3.20 2.85 -19.77
N GLY A 248 -4.30 3.61 -19.84
CA GLY A 248 -4.32 4.95 -20.43
C GLY A 248 -4.54 5.01 -21.94
N ASP A 249 -4.77 3.87 -22.62
CA ASP A 249 -5.04 3.83 -24.05
C ASP A 249 -6.38 4.45 -24.43
N TYR A 250 -7.37 4.32 -23.54
CA TYR A 250 -8.70 4.88 -23.71
C TYR A 250 -9.07 5.75 -22.52
N ILE A 251 -9.87 6.78 -22.80
CA ILE A 251 -10.45 7.66 -21.78
C ILE A 251 -11.92 7.27 -21.60
N ALA A 252 -12.30 6.91 -20.39
CA ALA A 252 -13.69 6.66 -20.03
C ALA A 252 -14.46 7.99 -19.95
N GLU A 253 -15.68 8.00 -20.48
CA GLU A 253 -16.56 9.16 -20.38
C GLU A 253 -16.87 9.49 -18.92
N GLU A 254 -16.82 10.77 -18.57
CA GLU A 254 -17.27 11.25 -17.25
C GLU A 254 -18.77 11.00 -17.09
N GLY A 255 -19.18 10.44 -15.95
CA GLY A 255 -20.61 10.30 -15.61
C GLY A 255 -21.14 8.88 -15.47
N LYS A 256 -20.39 7.82 -15.81
CA LYS A 256 -20.82 6.42 -15.64
C LYS A 256 -20.40 5.76 -14.33
N CYS A 257 -19.94 6.52 -13.34
CA CYS A 257 -19.59 5.94 -12.04
C CYS A 257 -20.81 5.85 -11.14
N GLU A 258 -21.06 4.66 -10.65
CA GLU A 258 -22.09 4.43 -9.65
C GLU A 258 -21.80 5.22 -8.38
N SER A 259 -22.82 5.88 -7.85
CA SER A 259 -22.75 6.54 -6.55
C SER A 259 -22.59 5.50 -5.44
N LEU A 260 -21.75 5.81 -4.44
CA LEU A 260 -21.66 4.97 -3.26
C LEU A 260 -23.01 4.93 -2.51
N LEU A 261 -23.39 3.76 -2.04
CA LEU A 261 -24.54 3.62 -1.14
C LEU A 261 -24.30 4.41 0.14
N LEU A 262 -25.33 5.11 0.62
CA LEU A 262 -25.26 5.82 1.90
C LEU A 262 -25.16 4.81 3.06
N ASN A 263 -23.98 4.74 3.63
CA ASN A 263 -23.63 3.90 4.79
C ASN A 263 -22.46 4.54 5.53
N GLU A 264 -21.97 3.87 6.58
CA GLU A 264 -20.82 4.34 7.37
C GLU A 264 -19.57 4.63 6.53
N ARG A 265 -19.33 3.87 5.45
CA ARG A 265 -18.16 4.11 4.56
C ARG A 265 -18.29 5.40 3.78
N LYS A 266 -19.48 5.68 3.24
CA LYS A 266 -19.76 6.95 2.53
C LYS A 266 -19.67 8.15 3.46
N VAL A 267 -20.14 8.03 4.70
CA VAL A 267 -20.01 9.08 5.72
C VAL A 267 -18.54 9.41 5.96
N ILE A 268 -17.70 8.39 6.20
CA ILE A 268 -16.26 8.58 6.43
C ILE A 268 -15.60 9.21 5.19
N ALA A 269 -15.91 8.73 3.98
CA ALA A 269 -15.37 9.28 2.74
C ALA A 269 -15.78 10.75 2.51
N ARG A 270 -17.04 11.11 2.81
CA ARG A 270 -17.54 12.49 2.76
C ARG A 270 -16.82 13.38 3.75
N ARG A 271 -16.65 12.90 5.01
CA ARG A 271 -15.95 13.67 6.04
C ARG A 271 -14.47 13.84 5.68
N ALA A 272 -13.84 12.81 5.11
CA ALA A 272 -12.46 12.87 4.64
C ALA A 272 -12.28 13.87 3.48
N LEU A 273 -13.21 13.94 2.54
CA LEU A 273 -13.18 14.94 1.45
C LEU A 273 -13.11 16.38 1.95
N MET A 274 -13.72 16.68 3.10
CA MET A 274 -13.66 18.03 3.70
C MET A 274 -12.26 18.43 4.19
N GLU A 275 -11.31 17.49 4.24
CA GLU A 275 -9.93 17.75 4.63
C GLU A 275 -8.99 18.04 3.44
N ILE A 276 -9.48 17.92 2.21
CA ILE A 276 -8.74 18.21 0.97
C ILE A 276 -9.00 19.69 0.60
N ARG A 277 -8.00 20.35 0.04
CA ARG A 277 -8.09 21.72 -0.49
C ARG A 277 -7.89 21.74 -1.99
N ASP A 278 -8.27 22.86 -2.61
CA ASP A 278 -8.00 23.10 -4.03
C ASP A 278 -6.50 23.11 -4.31
N GLY A 279 -6.07 22.33 -5.30
CA GLY A 279 -4.68 22.17 -5.68
C GLY A 279 -3.88 21.10 -4.89
N ASP A 280 -4.43 20.52 -3.82
CA ASP A 280 -3.72 19.49 -3.02
C ASP A 280 -3.29 18.31 -3.87
N VAL A 281 -2.11 17.76 -3.54
CA VAL A 281 -1.66 16.45 -4.00
C VAL A 281 -1.78 15.46 -2.84
N GLY A 282 -2.61 14.44 -3.04
CA GLY A 282 -2.90 13.45 -2.01
C GLY A 282 -2.57 12.02 -2.42
N ASN A 283 -2.40 11.15 -1.42
CA ASN A 283 -2.37 9.70 -1.63
C ASN A 283 -3.62 9.05 -1.07
N LEU A 284 -4.19 8.10 -1.82
CA LEU A 284 -5.27 7.22 -1.36
C LEU A 284 -4.72 5.86 -0.98
N GLY A 285 -4.91 5.48 0.28
CA GLY A 285 -4.65 4.12 0.77
C GLY A 285 -5.84 3.17 0.56
N VAL A 286 -5.57 1.88 0.73
CA VAL A 286 -6.57 0.81 0.61
C VAL A 286 -7.63 0.90 1.72
N GLY A 287 -8.88 0.62 1.39
CA GLY A 287 -9.94 0.38 2.37
C GLY A 287 -11.07 1.40 2.35
N ILE A 288 -11.39 2.02 3.48
CA ILE A 288 -12.48 3.01 3.55
C ILE A 288 -12.15 4.26 2.75
N SER A 289 -10.88 4.61 2.66
CA SER A 289 -10.40 5.80 1.95
C SER A 289 -10.59 5.72 0.43
N ASP A 290 -10.73 4.54 -0.16
CA ASP A 290 -10.88 4.37 -1.62
C ASP A 290 -12.18 4.99 -2.17
N GLY A 291 -13.16 5.25 -1.31
CA GLY A 291 -14.42 5.94 -1.65
C GLY A 291 -14.32 7.47 -1.88
N ILE A 292 -13.22 8.11 -1.44
CA ILE A 292 -13.08 9.58 -1.49
C ILE A 292 -13.15 10.11 -2.92
N GLY A 293 -12.49 9.45 -3.88
CA GLY A 293 -12.52 9.84 -5.29
C GLY A 293 -13.93 9.77 -5.90
N SER A 294 -14.76 8.81 -5.49
CA SER A 294 -16.15 8.69 -5.92
C SER A 294 -17.01 9.82 -5.35
N VAL A 295 -16.85 10.13 -4.06
CA VAL A 295 -17.56 11.23 -3.40
C VAL A 295 -17.13 12.59 -3.99
N ALA A 296 -15.85 12.81 -4.24
CA ALA A 296 -15.35 14.03 -4.86
C ALA A 296 -16.00 14.29 -6.23
N ARG A 297 -16.18 13.23 -7.03
CA ARG A 297 -16.91 13.37 -8.31
C ARG A 297 -18.40 13.63 -8.14
N GLU A 298 -19.06 12.98 -7.18
CA GLU A 298 -20.45 13.28 -6.86
C GLU A 298 -20.64 14.79 -6.58
N GLU A 299 -19.68 15.41 -5.89
CA GLU A 299 -19.70 16.84 -5.53
C GLU A 299 -19.16 17.77 -6.64
N GLY A 300 -18.70 17.21 -7.76
CA GLY A 300 -18.10 17.99 -8.87
C GLY A 300 -16.71 18.55 -8.53
N LEU A 301 -15.98 17.92 -7.61
CA LEU A 301 -14.66 18.35 -7.13
C LEU A 301 -13.51 17.50 -7.68
N GLY A 302 -13.79 16.45 -8.46
CA GLY A 302 -12.77 15.48 -8.92
C GLY A 302 -11.63 16.07 -9.76
N GLY A 303 -11.76 17.30 -10.27
CA GLY A 303 -10.71 17.99 -11.03
C GLY A 303 -9.91 19.01 -10.22
N ASN A 304 -10.26 19.25 -8.97
CA ASN A 304 -9.70 20.32 -8.15
C ASN A 304 -8.43 19.93 -7.37
N PHE A 305 -8.13 18.66 -7.27
CA PHE A 305 -6.94 18.13 -6.60
C PHE A 305 -6.39 16.92 -7.36
N THR A 306 -5.22 16.47 -7.00
CA THR A 306 -4.59 15.30 -7.65
C THR A 306 -4.42 14.16 -6.65
N LEU A 307 -5.07 13.03 -6.92
CA LEU A 307 -4.84 11.81 -6.15
C LEU A 307 -3.76 10.96 -6.81
N THR A 308 -2.94 10.34 -6.01
CA THR A 308 -1.88 9.43 -6.42
C THR A 308 -2.05 8.08 -5.73
N ILE A 309 -1.55 7.03 -6.37
CA ILE A 309 -1.47 5.69 -5.78
C ILE A 309 0.00 5.28 -5.80
N GLU A 310 0.45 4.62 -4.75
CA GLU A 310 1.85 4.24 -4.56
C GLU A 310 2.41 3.33 -5.65
N THR A 311 1.57 2.59 -6.37
CA THR A 311 1.96 1.74 -7.50
C THR A 311 2.39 2.52 -8.74
N GLY A 312 2.07 3.83 -8.82
CA GLY A 312 2.51 4.73 -9.89
C GLY A 312 1.45 5.58 -10.56
N PRO A 313 0.14 5.23 -10.60
CA PRO A 313 -0.87 6.07 -11.23
C PRO A 313 -1.03 7.43 -10.53
N ILE A 314 -1.12 8.49 -11.35
CA ILE A 314 -1.31 9.88 -10.92
C ILE A 314 -2.61 10.41 -11.54
N GLY A 315 -3.51 10.89 -10.72
CA GLY A 315 -4.84 11.34 -11.14
C GLY A 315 -5.77 10.19 -11.52
N GLY A 316 -6.90 10.55 -12.14
CA GLY A 316 -7.92 9.56 -12.51
C GLY A 316 -8.76 9.09 -11.33
N VAL A 317 -9.33 7.92 -11.48
CA VAL A 317 -10.24 7.30 -10.52
C VAL A 317 -9.71 5.96 -10.10
N THR A 318 -9.37 5.85 -8.83
CA THR A 318 -8.83 4.63 -8.23
C THR A 318 -9.82 3.49 -8.31
N ALA A 319 -9.37 2.32 -8.77
CA ALA A 319 -10.12 1.09 -8.72
C ALA A 319 -10.23 0.58 -7.26
N GLN A 320 -11.34 -0.06 -6.94
CA GLN A 320 -11.65 -0.48 -5.57
C GLN A 320 -11.39 -1.98 -5.33
N GLY A 321 -11.27 -2.36 -4.08
CA GLY A 321 -11.17 -3.75 -3.65
C GLY A 321 -9.87 -4.41 -4.08
N ILE A 322 -9.95 -5.59 -4.72
CA ILE A 322 -8.77 -6.37 -5.16
C ILE A 322 -8.02 -5.71 -6.33
N PHE A 323 -8.65 -4.75 -7.01
CA PHE A 323 -8.06 -3.99 -8.12
C PHE A 323 -7.39 -2.69 -7.66
N PHE A 324 -7.30 -2.46 -6.36
CA PHE A 324 -6.58 -1.32 -5.80
C PHE A 324 -5.13 -1.32 -6.29
N GLY A 325 -4.63 -0.16 -6.66
CA GLY A 325 -3.35 0.01 -7.35
C GLY A 325 -3.50 0.40 -8.82
N ALA A 326 -4.72 0.23 -9.38
CA ALA A 326 -5.09 0.68 -10.72
C ALA A 326 -5.92 1.97 -10.66
N SER A 327 -5.89 2.76 -11.74
CA SER A 327 -6.70 3.97 -11.89
C SER A 327 -7.22 4.10 -13.32
N VAL A 328 -8.49 4.46 -13.47
CA VAL A 328 -9.08 4.81 -14.76
C VAL A 328 -8.87 6.29 -15.04
N ASN A 329 -8.50 6.64 -16.26
CA ASN A 329 -8.20 8.01 -16.68
C ASN A 329 -7.03 8.64 -15.91
N SER A 330 -5.99 7.84 -15.61
CA SER A 330 -4.73 8.38 -15.06
C SER A 330 -4.17 9.45 -16.00
N LYS A 331 -3.67 10.54 -15.41
CA LYS A 331 -3.02 11.64 -16.16
C LYS A 331 -1.55 11.34 -16.44
N ALA A 332 -0.93 10.51 -15.61
CA ALA A 332 0.46 10.06 -15.76
C ALA A 332 0.67 8.73 -15.01
N LEU A 333 1.74 8.03 -15.37
CA LEU A 333 2.29 6.91 -14.63
C LEU A 333 3.71 7.25 -14.21
N ALA A 334 4.08 6.94 -12.98
CA ALA A 334 5.44 7.02 -12.46
C ALA A 334 5.94 5.63 -12.09
N ASP A 335 7.26 5.43 -12.08
CA ASP A 335 7.86 4.27 -11.44
C ASP A 335 7.62 4.32 -9.94
N MET A 336 7.36 3.18 -9.32
CA MET A 336 7.07 3.10 -7.88
C MET A 336 8.18 3.74 -7.02
N PRO A 337 9.49 3.53 -7.25
CA PRO A 337 10.52 4.22 -6.48
C PRO A 337 10.45 5.74 -6.60
N ALA A 338 10.17 6.28 -7.81
CA ALA A 338 10.06 7.72 -8.02
C ALA A 338 8.83 8.31 -7.31
N GLN A 339 7.73 7.55 -7.28
CA GLN A 339 6.53 7.93 -6.53
C GLN A 339 6.84 8.02 -5.03
N PHE A 340 7.57 7.05 -4.48
CA PHE A 340 7.97 7.07 -3.07
C PHE A 340 9.05 8.10 -2.75
N ASP A 341 9.90 8.51 -3.71
CA ASP A 341 10.79 9.66 -3.52
C ASP A 341 10.00 10.94 -3.29
N PHE A 342 8.93 11.14 -4.08
CA PHE A 342 8.04 12.27 -3.91
C PHE A 342 7.36 12.25 -2.53
N TYR A 343 6.86 11.09 -2.08
CA TYR A 343 6.23 10.94 -0.77
C TYR A 343 7.23 11.17 0.37
N GLY A 344 8.37 10.49 0.34
CA GLY A 344 9.43 10.59 1.35
C GLY A 344 10.07 11.97 1.41
N GLY A 345 10.08 12.72 0.29
CA GLY A 345 10.51 14.12 0.22
C GLY A 345 9.53 15.13 0.82
N GLY A 346 8.32 14.69 1.23
CA GLY A 346 7.28 15.56 1.79
C GLY A 346 6.41 16.23 0.73
N GLY A 347 6.27 15.62 -0.45
CA GLY A 347 5.47 16.14 -1.55
C GLY A 347 3.96 15.99 -1.38
N LEU A 348 3.49 15.16 -0.42
CA LEU A 348 2.07 14.99 -0.15
C LEU A 348 1.54 16.09 0.79
N ASP A 349 0.51 16.79 0.34
CA ASP A 349 -0.25 17.72 1.18
C ASP A 349 -1.14 16.95 2.15
N VAL A 350 -1.76 15.86 1.69
CA VAL A 350 -2.63 14.99 2.50
C VAL A 350 -2.49 13.53 2.11
N CYS A 351 -2.56 12.62 3.09
CA CYS A 351 -2.71 11.20 2.80
C CYS A 351 -3.91 10.61 3.57
N PHE A 352 -4.56 9.64 2.94
CA PHE A 352 -5.73 8.94 3.46
C PHE A 352 -5.39 7.46 3.65
N LEU A 353 -5.27 7.04 4.89
CA LEU A 353 -4.86 5.70 5.27
C LEU A 353 -5.91 5.07 6.18
N SER A 354 -6.02 3.74 6.17
CA SER A 354 -6.89 3.04 7.11
C SER A 354 -6.15 2.72 8.40
N PHE A 355 -6.88 2.48 9.50
CA PHE A 355 -6.31 1.98 10.75
C PHE A 355 -7.01 0.70 11.22
N ALA A 356 -6.24 -0.21 11.82
CA ALA A 356 -6.78 -1.36 12.53
C ALA A 356 -6.87 -1.08 14.03
N GLU A 357 -5.84 -0.48 14.62
CA GLU A 357 -5.77 -0.15 16.04
C GLU A 357 -5.17 1.24 16.24
N VAL A 358 -5.61 1.93 17.30
CA VAL A 358 -5.10 3.24 17.76
C VAL A 358 -4.91 3.19 19.27
N ASP A 359 -3.78 3.67 19.79
CA ASP A 359 -3.53 3.76 21.23
C ASP A 359 -3.78 5.18 21.80
N PRO A 360 -3.73 5.39 23.15
CA PRO A 360 -4.00 6.68 23.75
C PRO A 360 -3.06 7.81 23.33
N VAL A 361 -1.81 7.50 22.96
CA VAL A 361 -0.85 8.51 22.54
C VAL A 361 -0.97 8.80 21.04
N GLY A 362 -1.79 8.01 20.30
CA GLY A 362 -2.09 8.21 18.90
C GLY A 362 -1.28 7.35 17.92
N ASN A 363 -0.50 6.37 18.39
CA ASN A 363 0.12 5.41 17.51
C ASN A 363 -0.95 4.58 16.78
N VAL A 364 -0.62 4.14 15.55
CA VAL A 364 -1.51 3.32 14.73
C VAL A 364 -0.84 2.00 14.37
N ASN A 365 -1.63 0.93 14.36
CA ASN A 365 -1.23 -0.37 13.86
C ASN A 365 -2.11 -0.79 12.68
N VAL A 366 -1.45 -1.35 11.63
CA VAL A 366 -2.09 -2.00 10.48
C VAL A 366 -1.37 -3.29 10.05
N SER A 367 -0.18 -3.56 10.60
CA SER A 367 0.74 -4.60 10.12
C SER A 367 0.42 -5.99 10.67
N ARG A 368 -0.05 -6.05 11.92
CA ARG A 368 -0.40 -7.29 12.60
C ARG A 368 -1.57 -7.07 13.54
N PHE A 369 -2.57 -7.92 13.48
CA PHE A 369 -3.67 -7.91 14.43
C PHE A 369 -4.28 -9.30 14.61
N ASN A 370 -4.68 -9.61 15.83
CA ASN A 370 -5.10 -10.97 16.23
C ASN A 370 -4.07 -12.04 15.86
N GLY A 371 -2.77 -11.72 16.00
CA GLY A 371 -1.65 -12.60 15.67
C GLY A 371 -1.45 -12.87 14.16
N LYS A 372 -2.28 -12.29 13.29
CA LYS A 372 -2.17 -12.48 11.84
C LYS A 372 -1.30 -11.40 11.20
N ILE A 373 -0.33 -11.82 10.42
CA ILE A 373 0.55 -10.95 9.65
C ILE A 373 -0.22 -10.44 8.42
N GLN A 374 -0.34 -9.12 8.30
CA GLN A 374 -0.90 -8.45 7.12
C GLN A 374 0.19 -7.75 6.32
N GLY A 375 1.16 -7.17 7.03
CA GLY A 375 2.18 -6.33 6.46
C GLY A 375 1.70 -4.88 6.29
N VAL A 376 2.65 -4.00 6.04
CA VAL A 376 2.44 -2.55 6.12
C VAL A 376 2.27 -1.89 4.75
N GLY A 377 2.74 -2.54 3.66
CA GLY A 377 2.72 -1.93 2.34
C GLY A 377 3.42 -0.56 2.34
N GLY A 378 2.84 0.41 1.67
CA GLY A 378 3.32 1.80 1.62
C GLY A 378 2.98 2.66 2.83
N PHE A 379 2.25 2.14 3.81
CA PHE A 379 1.69 2.91 4.93
C PHE A 379 2.71 3.76 5.70
N ILE A 380 3.86 3.16 6.06
CA ILE A 380 4.93 3.84 6.80
C ILE A 380 5.57 4.94 5.96
N ASP A 381 5.93 4.64 4.71
CA ASP A 381 6.57 5.61 3.82
C ASP A 381 5.64 6.79 3.52
N ILE A 382 4.37 6.52 3.21
CA ILE A 382 3.36 7.53 2.89
C ILE A 382 3.11 8.44 4.09
N SER A 383 2.93 7.86 5.29
CA SER A 383 2.62 8.64 6.49
C SER A 383 3.83 9.41 7.05
N SER A 384 5.06 9.00 6.71
CA SER A 384 6.28 9.53 7.36
C SER A 384 6.50 11.03 7.14
N ARG A 385 6.08 11.59 5.99
CA ARG A 385 6.32 13.00 5.61
C ARG A 385 5.12 13.72 5.01
N SER A 386 3.94 13.11 4.92
CA SER A 386 2.72 13.82 4.52
C SER A 386 2.42 14.94 5.50
N ARG A 387 2.04 16.11 5.01
CA ARG A 387 1.74 17.27 5.87
C ARG A 387 0.51 17.04 6.75
N LYS A 388 -0.53 16.44 6.17
CA LYS A 388 -1.76 16.04 6.85
C LYS A 388 -2.00 14.55 6.65
N ILE A 389 -2.35 13.86 7.73
CA ILE A 389 -2.64 12.43 7.73
C ILE A 389 -4.06 12.20 8.22
N ILE A 390 -4.87 11.56 7.40
CA ILE A 390 -6.25 11.22 7.71
C ILE A 390 -6.35 9.69 7.84
N PHE A 391 -6.39 9.22 9.06
CA PHE A 391 -6.68 7.81 9.34
C PHE A 391 -8.19 7.58 9.34
N SER A 392 -8.67 6.66 8.51
CA SER A 392 -10.08 6.37 8.30
C SER A 392 -10.44 4.94 8.70
N GLY A 393 -11.49 4.77 9.47
CA GLY A 393 -11.95 3.46 9.93
C GLY A 393 -13.25 3.56 10.70
N THR A 394 -13.96 2.45 10.90
CA THR A 394 -15.09 2.42 11.84
C THR A 394 -14.58 2.41 13.28
N LEU A 395 -15.37 2.91 14.24
CA LEU A 395 -14.96 2.95 15.65
C LEU A 395 -14.78 1.52 16.21
N THR A 396 -15.65 0.61 15.81
CA THR A 396 -15.57 -0.82 16.16
C THR A 396 -15.61 -1.67 14.89
N ALA A 397 -15.16 -2.91 14.96
CA ALA A 397 -15.09 -3.84 13.83
C ALA A 397 -15.75 -5.20 14.17
N GLY A 398 -16.02 -6.00 13.13
CA GLY A 398 -16.53 -7.36 13.32
C GLY A 398 -18.02 -7.43 13.61
N GLY A 399 -18.84 -6.87 12.73
CA GLY A 399 -20.29 -6.96 12.79
C GLY A 399 -21.00 -5.65 13.17
N LEU A 400 -20.32 -4.53 13.10
CA LEU A 400 -20.94 -3.20 13.19
C LEU A 400 -22.06 -3.07 12.17
N LYS A 401 -23.23 -2.62 12.61
CA LYS A 401 -24.37 -2.27 11.76
C LYS A 401 -24.86 -0.88 12.13
N THR A 402 -25.02 -0.05 11.12
CA THR A 402 -25.46 1.34 11.27
C THR A 402 -26.73 1.59 10.45
N ALA A 403 -27.52 2.55 10.85
CA ALA A 403 -28.57 3.15 10.03
C ALA A 403 -28.20 4.61 9.81
N VAL A 404 -27.96 4.98 8.57
CA VAL A 404 -27.57 6.33 8.17
C VAL A 404 -28.70 6.93 7.33
N GLY A 405 -29.11 8.14 7.63
CA GLY A 405 -30.19 8.84 6.92
C GLY A 405 -30.74 10.00 7.73
N GLU A 406 -31.55 10.82 7.10
CA GLU A 406 -32.22 11.97 7.74
C GLU A 406 -31.24 12.90 8.48
N GLY A 407 -30.01 13.04 7.96
CA GLY A 407 -28.99 13.92 8.54
C GLY A 407 -28.32 13.40 9.83
N ARG A 408 -28.46 12.12 10.16
CA ARG A 408 -27.91 11.49 11.39
C ARG A 408 -27.51 10.04 11.19
N ILE A 409 -26.81 9.50 12.18
CA ILE A 409 -26.46 8.08 12.26
C ILE A 409 -27.02 7.48 13.54
N ARG A 410 -27.42 6.23 13.47
CA ARG A 410 -27.78 5.40 14.62
C ARG A 410 -27.04 4.09 14.58
N ILE A 411 -26.47 3.67 15.70
CA ILE A 411 -25.83 2.36 15.84
C ILE A 411 -26.92 1.32 16.09
N VAL A 412 -27.05 0.36 15.18
CA VAL A 412 -28.03 -0.72 15.28
C VAL A 412 -27.43 -1.90 16.05
N SER A 413 -26.15 -2.18 15.82
CA SER A 413 -25.39 -3.22 16.51
C SER A 413 -23.91 -2.85 16.51
N GLU A 414 -23.28 -2.93 17.68
CA GLU A 414 -21.85 -2.69 17.80
C GLU A 414 -21.01 -3.83 17.21
N GLY A 415 -19.81 -3.45 16.74
CA GLY A 415 -18.79 -4.40 16.37
C GLY A 415 -18.18 -5.10 17.58
N ARG A 416 -17.78 -6.35 17.41
CA ARG A 416 -17.21 -7.18 18.48
C ARG A 416 -15.81 -6.71 18.93
N PHE A 417 -15.08 -6.01 18.07
CA PHE A 417 -13.69 -5.62 18.30
C PHE A 417 -13.59 -4.11 18.41
N LYS A 418 -13.06 -3.65 19.54
CA LYS A 418 -12.63 -2.27 19.74
C LYS A 418 -11.39 -2.03 18.89
N LYS A 419 -11.26 -0.84 18.31
CA LYS A 419 -10.07 -0.43 17.55
C LYS A 419 -9.22 0.61 18.27
N PHE A 420 -9.80 1.34 19.20
CA PHE A 420 -9.09 2.23 20.10
C PHE A 420 -8.75 1.45 21.38
N LEU A 421 -7.47 1.08 21.55
CA LEU A 421 -6.98 0.14 22.57
C LEU A 421 -5.99 0.82 23.51
N MET A 422 -5.82 0.30 24.73
CA MET A 422 -4.78 0.79 25.65
C MET A 422 -3.36 0.63 25.09
N LYS A 423 -3.15 -0.34 24.21
CA LYS A 423 -1.88 -0.60 23.53
C LYS A 423 -2.17 -1.31 22.21
N THR A 424 -1.54 -0.85 21.14
CA THR A 424 -1.53 -1.52 19.84
C THR A 424 -0.64 -2.78 19.86
N GLU A 425 -0.96 -3.78 19.04
CA GLU A 425 -0.14 -5.00 18.94
C GLU A 425 1.26 -4.68 18.39
N GLU A 426 1.35 -3.80 17.39
CA GLU A 426 2.57 -3.24 16.83
C GLU A 426 2.38 -1.73 16.56
N ILE A 427 3.46 -1.00 16.33
CA ILE A 427 3.41 0.41 15.93
C ILE A 427 3.79 0.51 14.45
N SER A 428 2.81 0.75 13.59
CA SER A 428 3.03 1.03 12.16
C SER A 428 3.15 2.53 11.87
N PHE A 429 2.59 3.38 12.73
CA PHE A 429 2.71 4.84 12.69
C PHE A 429 3.04 5.34 14.09
N SER A 430 4.07 6.17 14.18
CA SER A 430 4.52 6.78 15.44
C SER A 430 3.95 8.19 15.59
N ALA A 431 3.09 8.37 16.60
CA ALA A 431 2.55 9.67 16.95
C ALA A 431 3.65 10.67 17.38
N SER A 432 4.68 10.19 18.06
CA SER A 432 5.81 11.04 18.50
C SER A 432 6.60 11.60 17.32
N GLU A 433 6.82 10.80 16.27
CA GLU A 433 7.46 11.28 15.03
C GLU A 433 6.58 12.30 14.31
N ALA A 434 5.28 12.04 14.22
CA ALA A 434 4.34 12.97 13.58
C ALA A 434 4.33 14.34 14.29
N LEU A 435 4.29 14.35 15.62
CA LEU A 435 4.37 15.58 16.42
C LEU A 435 5.71 16.31 16.25
N ARG A 436 6.83 15.56 16.21
CA ARG A 436 8.16 16.12 15.96
C ARG A 436 8.26 16.78 14.59
N ASN A 437 7.63 16.18 13.58
CA ASN A 437 7.59 16.67 12.20
C ASN A 437 6.53 17.75 11.96
N GLY A 438 5.71 18.10 12.97
CA GLY A 438 4.64 19.08 12.84
C GLY A 438 3.48 18.65 11.92
N GLN A 439 3.25 17.35 11.80
CA GLN A 439 2.18 16.81 10.95
C GLN A 439 0.81 16.98 11.63
N GLU A 440 -0.21 17.33 10.85
CA GLU A 440 -1.59 17.30 11.31
C GLU A 440 -2.16 15.89 11.16
N VAL A 441 -2.72 15.32 12.23
CA VAL A 441 -3.24 13.94 12.22
C VAL A 441 -4.66 13.90 12.74
N LEU A 442 -5.57 13.34 11.93
CA LEU A 442 -6.95 13.07 12.29
C LEU A 442 -7.27 11.58 12.20
N TYR A 443 -8.15 11.12 13.11
CA TYR A 443 -8.71 9.77 13.11
C TYR A 443 -10.21 9.90 12.88
N LEU A 444 -10.68 9.53 11.69
CA LEU A 444 -12.07 9.64 11.26
C LEU A 444 -12.79 8.32 11.45
N THR A 445 -13.91 8.36 12.15
CA THR A 445 -14.86 7.25 12.20
C THR A 445 -16.23 7.67 11.67
N GLU A 446 -17.12 6.74 11.52
CA GLU A 446 -18.50 7.00 11.09
C GLU A 446 -19.29 7.86 12.06
N ARG A 447 -18.81 8.00 13.31
CA ARG A 447 -19.56 8.65 14.39
C ARG A 447 -18.77 9.68 15.20
N ALA A 448 -17.45 9.70 15.07
CA ALA A 448 -16.57 10.58 15.84
C ALA A 448 -15.31 10.91 15.06
N VAL A 449 -14.77 12.11 15.26
CA VAL A 449 -13.49 12.56 14.75
C VAL A 449 -12.57 12.86 15.91
N PHE A 450 -11.35 12.34 15.84
CA PHE A 450 -10.31 12.62 16.84
C PHE A 450 -9.11 13.30 16.15
N ARG A 451 -8.38 14.10 16.95
CA ARG A 451 -7.14 14.76 16.55
C ARG A 451 -6.00 14.30 17.43
N LEU A 452 -4.81 14.14 16.83
CA LEU A 452 -3.57 13.98 17.58
C LEU A 452 -3.16 15.31 18.21
N THR A 453 -2.87 15.29 19.49
CA THR A 453 -2.31 16.42 20.24
C THR A 453 -1.03 15.99 20.97
N SER A 454 -0.27 16.95 21.49
CA SER A 454 0.90 16.64 22.35
C SER A 454 0.56 15.85 23.62
N SER A 455 -0.70 15.82 24.01
CA SER A 455 -1.21 15.10 25.19
C SER A 455 -1.91 13.79 24.84
N GLY A 456 -2.01 13.44 23.55
CA GLY A 456 -2.65 12.22 23.06
C GLY A 456 -3.86 12.47 22.15
N VAL A 457 -4.69 11.45 21.99
CA VAL A 457 -5.88 11.46 21.13
C VAL A 457 -7.01 12.26 21.76
N MET A 458 -7.49 13.29 21.07
CA MET A 458 -8.55 14.20 21.50
C MET A 458 -9.79 14.07 20.62
N LEU A 459 -10.95 13.83 21.20
CA LEU A 459 -12.26 13.87 20.53
C LEU A 459 -12.61 15.33 20.21
N ILE A 460 -12.88 15.64 18.92
CA ILE A 460 -13.18 16.98 18.45
C ILE A 460 -14.54 17.13 17.75
N GLU A 461 -15.08 16.01 17.23
CA GLU A 461 -16.41 16.02 16.58
C GLU A 461 -17.16 14.73 16.90
N VAL A 462 -18.50 14.83 16.95
CA VAL A 462 -19.41 13.67 17.02
C VAL A 462 -20.53 13.81 15.99
N ALA A 463 -21.02 12.68 15.50
CA ALA A 463 -22.12 12.65 14.54
C ALA A 463 -23.45 13.06 15.22
N PRO A 464 -24.39 13.67 14.45
CA PRO A 464 -25.74 13.90 14.94
C PRO A 464 -26.41 12.60 15.40
N GLY A 465 -26.97 12.61 16.62
CA GLY A 465 -27.65 11.47 17.22
C GLY A 465 -26.76 10.53 18.05
N ILE A 466 -25.48 10.86 18.23
CA ILE A 466 -24.50 10.08 19.01
C ILE A 466 -24.28 10.72 20.38
N ASP A 467 -24.37 9.89 21.43
CA ASP A 467 -23.97 10.22 22.80
C ASP A 467 -22.50 9.90 23.02
N ILE A 468 -21.72 10.88 23.54
CA ILE A 468 -20.25 10.75 23.69
C ILE A 468 -19.90 9.60 24.63
N GLU A 469 -20.57 9.50 25.79
CA GLU A 469 -20.23 8.49 26.80
C GLU A 469 -20.71 7.11 26.39
N HIS A 470 -21.95 7.01 25.94
CA HIS A 470 -22.57 5.74 25.61
C HIS A 470 -22.10 5.17 24.27
N ASP A 471 -22.04 6.00 23.20
CA ASP A 471 -21.80 5.52 21.84
C ASP A 471 -20.34 5.62 21.40
N VAL A 472 -19.49 6.39 22.13
CA VAL A 472 -18.08 6.54 21.79
C VAL A 472 -17.19 5.97 22.88
N VAL A 473 -17.15 6.58 24.07
CA VAL A 473 -16.19 6.24 25.14
C VAL A 473 -16.37 4.81 25.63
N ALA A 474 -17.61 4.33 25.80
CA ALA A 474 -17.89 2.94 26.23
C ALA A 474 -17.32 1.89 25.25
N HIS A 475 -17.16 2.25 23.98
CA HIS A 475 -16.65 1.37 22.92
C HIS A 475 -15.15 1.54 22.62
N MET A 476 -14.45 2.38 23.39
CA MET A 476 -12.99 2.53 23.37
C MET A 476 -12.34 1.74 24.51
N GLY A 477 -11.08 1.38 24.37
CA GLY A 477 -10.27 0.76 25.43
C GLY A 477 -9.69 1.78 26.41
N PHE A 478 -9.79 3.07 26.09
CA PHE A 478 -9.35 4.18 26.93
C PHE A 478 -10.30 5.37 26.77
N ARG A 479 -10.27 6.29 27.72
CA ARG A 479 -10.98 7.57 27.61
C ARG A 479 -10.12 8.55 26.84
N PRO A 480 -10.54 9.06 25.67
CA PRO A 480 -9.82 10.09 24.95
C PRO A 480 -9.85 11.42 25.71
N LEU A 481 -8.96 12.33 25.38
CA LEU A 481 -9.14 13.73 25.73
C LEU A 481 -10.42 14.23 25.03
N ILE A 482 -11.16 15.12 25.65
CA ILE A 482 -12.36 15.71 25.07
C ILE A 482 -12.10 17.20 24.93
N ALA A 483 -12.33 17.75 23.73
CA ALA A 483 -12.20 19.17 23.48
C ALA A 483 -13.19 19.95 24.35
N GLU A 484 -12.83 21.20 24.72
CA GLU A 484 -13.75 22.07 25.48
C GLU A 484 -15.08 22.26 24.75
N GLU A 485 -15.03 22.35 23.41
CA GLU A 485 -16.19 22.38 22.53
C GLU A 485 -16.06 21.23 21.51
N VAL A 486 -16.88 20.21 21.67
CA VAL A 486 -17.00 19.11 20.70
C VAL A 486 -18.02 19.52 19.64
N LYS A 487 -17.60 19.62 18.38
CA LYS A 487 -18.46 20.00 17.27
C LYS A 487 -19.40 18.86 16.89
N ILE A 488 -20.57 19.22 16.39
CA ILE A 488 -21.45 18.25 15.71
C ILE A 488 -21.00 18.19 14.24
N MET A 489 -20.79 16.98 13.74
CA MET A 489 -20.47 16.76 12.33
C MET A 489 -21.61 17.29 11.44
N ASP A 490 -21.24 17.79 10.25
CA ASP A 490 -22.22 18.31 9.29
C ASP A 490 -23.29 17.26 8.96
N SER A 491 -24.57 17.62 9.13
CA SER A 491 -25.69 16.71 8.88
C SER A 491 -25.78 16.25 7.42
N ARG A 492 -25.23 17.02 6.48
CA ARG A 492 -25.17 16.68 5.04
C ARG A 492 -24.35 15.39 4.79
N LEU A 493 -23.39 15.05 5.66
CA LEU A 493 -22.66 13.77 5.59
C LEU A 493 -23.57 12.56 5.66
N PHE A 494 -24.69 12.70 6.37
CA PHE A 494 -25.65 11.64 6.72
C PHE A 494 -26.95 11.73 5.93
N ALA A 495 -27.03 12.60 4.94
CA ALA A 495 -28.23 12.79 4.12
C ALA A 495 -28.12 12.02 2.79
N GLU A 496 -29.27 11.62 2.23
CA GLU A 496 -29.34 11.09 0.87
C GLU A 496 -28.96 12.18 -0.16
N GLY A 497 -28.51 11.72 -1.32
CA GLY A 497 -28.12 12.62 -2.41
C GLY A 497 -26.73 13.23 -2.23
N ARG A 498 -26.50 14.36 -2.86
CA ARG A 498 -25.25 15.15 -2.80
C ARG A 498 -25.24 16.03 -1.57
N MET A 499 -24.05 16.36 -1.10
CA MET A 499 -23.86 17.32 -0.01
C MET A 499 -23.96 18.77 -0.51
N ASP A 500 -23.73 19.03 -1.81
CA ASP A 500 -23.72 20.34 -2.45
C ASP A 500 -22.75 21.34 -1.78
N ILE A 501 -21.56 20.83 -1.39
CA ILE A 501 -20.54 21.60 -0.66
C ILE A 501 -19.57 22.38 -1.56
N ARG A 502 -19.67 22.24 -2.89
CA ARG A 502 -18.65 22.75 -3.81
C ARG A 502 -18.29 24.22 -3.62
N GLU A 503 -19.29 25.10 -3.48
CA GLU A 503 -19.04 26.54 -3.33
C GLU A 503 -18.36 26.90 -2.00
N GLU A 504 -18.70 26.18 -0.93
CA GLU A 504 -18.08 26.35 0.38
C GLU A 504 -16.65 25.81 0.38
N TRP A 505 -16.49 24.64 -0.22
CA TRP A 505 -15.21 23.94 -0.31
C TRP A 505 -14.17 24.74 -1.13
N LEU A 506 -14.56 25.38 -2.22
CA LEU A 506 -13.68 26.24 -3.03
C LEU A 506 -13.25 27.53 -2.33
N LYS A 507 -13.87 27.88 -1.19
CA LYS A 507 -13.54 29.07 -0.38
C LYS A 507 -12.71 28.71 0.86
N SER A 508 -12.58 27.44 1.22
CA SER A 508 -11.82 26.94 2.37
C SER A 508 -10.35 26.72 2.04
#